data_6537fa0842cc8439937a8cedf98b6240
#
_entry.id   6537fa0842cc8439937a8cedf98b6240
#
_cell.length_a   1.000
_cell.length_b   1.000
_cell.length_c   1.000
_cell.angle_alpha   90.00
_cell.angle_beta   90.00
_cell.angle_gamma   90.00
#
_symmetry.space_group_name_H-M   'P 1'
#
loop_
_entity.id
_entity.type
_entity.pdbx_description
1 polymer ?
#
loop_
_entity_poly.entity_id
_entity_poly.type
_entity_poly.pdbx_seq_one_letter_code
_entity_poly.pdbx_strand_id
1 'polypeptide(L)'
;MLISVTTLLISFLLPLIYGLDSDPTILDSKVGVVCSRVTQHKGKGYIKVTGQKLPQDVKIPTFIFHYIDLLNFTNVPRVESYYNQYPNKLPEDLFSEDKFNIIPSKESEFDTAKVYNGYIDSSRDAEFIVPQSGIYCVYIGKVEDAKVSIPVDFKNSYGNLDYPSYMVYSQMKWVIIFAIALFAYLFNYILQFKVGEDFKNLDSISVISKAIIFWVLIPYIMVYIYQWALFFLKNNFISSSQNSMLVGWATFFSEFITQTYSIYTSGLLLLFSMGYGVIYYHNGNSHNYRMFPQKTFSKVIAFFVVYVLIMYVFLLLASHRSDQYPYLSGFGNLSLFDEKSSTWTSVFGSLAGLFSMITFGLTMYNYFQTKKTIAKFPPSANDSDSTERVGSAFRKSIIIFLVLPIIVFFIGGLIGAISSVKKLVKDIPQQPSDRFEDYQSVIIFFSLENTFAGVMEPMLISSWVYFFTAVIAIFFIWIKDNNGLIIDRNVDDPIEYANVSQFDVSDSE
;
A
#
# COMPACT_ATOMS: atom_id res chain seq x y z
N MET A 1 2.25 -30.72 -4.10
CA MET A 1 2.21 -30.02 -2.79
C MET A 1 3.60 -29.85 -2.18
N LEU A 2 4.46 -30.89 -2.06
CA LEU A 2 5.83 -30.74 -1.52
C LEU A 2 6.72 -29.78 -2.35
N ILE A 3 6.66 -29.88 -3.68
CA ILE A 3 7.44 -29.02 -4.61
C ILE A 3 7.03 -27.55 -4.50
N SER A 4 5.76 -27.24 -4.24
CA SER A 4 5.30 -25.85 -4.05
C SER A 4 5.73 -25.26 -2.71
N VAL A 5 5.85 -26.09 -1.67
CA VAL A 5 6.32 -25.66 -0.35
C VAL A 5 7.84 -25.44 -0.37
N THR A 6 8.60 -26.30 -1.05
CA THR A 6 10.06 -26.11 -1.19
C THR A 6 10.41 -24.93 -2.10
N THR A 7 9.65 -24.69 -3.19
CA THR A 7 9.86 -23.48 -4.02
C THR A 7 9.50 -22.21 -3.26
N LEU A 8 8.44 -22.24 -2.46
CA LEU A 8 8.07 -21.15 -1.58
C LEU A 8 9.17 -20.88 -0.52
N LEU A 9 9.67 -21.95 0.13
CA LEU A 9 10.78 -21.85 1.09
C LEU A 9 12.07 -21.34 0.45
N ILE A 10 12.40 -21.76 -0.75
CA ILE A 10 13.58 -21.27 -1.49
C ILE A 10 13.40 -19.83 -1.90
N SER A 11 12.21 -19.40 -2.32
CA SER A 11 11.93 -17.99 -2.61
C SER A 11 11.94 -17.10 -1.36
N PHE A 12 11.68 -17.65 -0.18
CA PHE A 12 11.86 -16.96 1.11
C PHE A 12 13.34 -16.87 1.54
N LEU A 13 14.18 -17.81 1.09
CA LEU A 13 15.61 -17.83 1.44
C LEU A 13 16.49 -17.04 0.47
N LEU A 14 16.06 -16.88 -0.79
CA LEU A 14 16.79 -16.11 -1.81
C LEU A 14 17.12 -14.67 -1.39
N PRO A 15 16.23 -13.90 -0.76
CA PRO A 15 16.54 -12.58 -0.30
C PRO A 15 17.52 -12.54 0.88
N LEU A 16 17.60 -13.60 1.70
CA LEU A 16 18.63 -13.73 2.76
C LEU A 16 20.07 -13.67 2.20
N ILE A 17 20.26 -14.03 0.93
CA ILE A 17 21.56 -14.07 0.28
C ILE A 17 21.93 -12.70 -0.31
N TYR A 18 20.95 -11.85 -0.66
CA TYR A 18 21.17 -10.59 -1.37
C TYR A 18 21.03 -9.32 -0.52
N GLY A 19 20.95 -9.43 0.81
CA GLY A 19 20.98 -8.29 1.73
C GLY A 19 20.04 -7.17 1.28
N LEU A 20 18.77 -7.24 1.68
CA LEU A 20 17.86 -6.10 1.59
C LEU A 20 18.26 -5.08 2.65
N ASP A 21 19.26 -4.26 2.34
CA ASP A 21 19.52 -3.05 3.07
C ASP A 21 18.44 -2.03 2.67
N SER A 22 17.49 -1.79 3.55
CA SER A 22 16.76 -0.53 3.51
C SER A 22 17.75 0.51 4.00
N ASP A 23 18.36 1.25 3.07
CA ASP A 23 19.40 2.18 3.39
C ASP A 23 18.92 3.22 4.39
N PRO A 24 19.65 3.40 5.50
CA PRO A 24 19.40 4.51 6.40
C PRO A 24 19.58 5.81 5.61
N THR A 25 18.91 6.88 6.05
CA THR A 25 19.10 8.21 5.47
C THR A 25 20.53 8.65 5.76
N ILE A 26 21.43 8.43 4.79
CA ILE A 26 22.87 8.67 4.92
C ILE A 26 23.29 9.73 3.90
N LEU A 27 24.08 10.69 4.38
CA LEU A 27 24.88 11.57 3.53
C LEU A 27 26.30 11.05 3.47
N ASP A 28 26.93 11.13 2.31
CA ASP A 28 28.28 10.63 2.06
C ASP A 28 29.05 11.49 1.03
N SER A 29 30.17 10.97 0.53
CA SER A 29 30.97 11.65 -0.51
C SER A 29 30.27 11.74 -1.87
N LYS A 30 29.14 11.08 -2.08
CA LYS A 30 28.36 11.10 -3.34
C LYS A 30 27.04 11.85 -3.19
N VAL A 31 26.46 11.82 -2.01
CA VAL A 31 25.14 12.39 -1.71
C VAL A 31 25.31 13.43 -0.61
N GLY A 32 25.31 14.69 -1.01
CA GLY A 32 25.48 15.83 -0.08
C GLY A 32 24.18 16.47 0.39
N VAL A 33 23.02 15.95 -0.02
CA VAL A 33 21.72 16.53 0.31
C VAL A 33 20.68 15.45 0.56
N VAL A 34 19.85 15.68 1.56
CA VAL A 34 18.66 14.88 1.80
C VAL A 34 17.53 15.77 2.32
N CYS A 35 16.32 15.51 1.84
CA CYS A 35 15.12 16.22 2.28
C CYS A 35 14.09 15.24 2.80
N SER A 36 13.37 15.61 3.86
CA SER A 36 12.23 14.85 4.36
C SER A 36 11.18 15.79 4.97
N ARG A 37 9.94 15.30 4.99
CA ARG A 37 8.87 16.01 5.69
C ARG A 37 8.97 15.73 7.19
N VAL A 38 9.02 16.81 7.97
CA VAL A 38 8.99 16.75 9.44
C VAL A 38 7.74 17.43 9.96
N THR A 39 6.99 16.71 10.78
CA THR A 39 5.78 17.20 11.42
C THR A 39 6.11 17.72 12.82
N GLN A 40 5.73 18.96 13.08
CA GLN A 40 5.96 19.61 14.37
C GLN A 40 4.68 19.69 15.18
N HIS A 41 4.74 19.27 16.43
CA HIS A 41 3.70 19.48 17.43
C HIS A 41 4.35 19.56 18.81
N LYS A 42 4.13 20.66 19.53
CA LYS A 42 4.65 20.90 20.89
C LYS A 42 6.16 20.75 21.04
N GLY A 43 6.94 21.15 20.03
CA GLY A 43 8.40 21.14 20.09
C GLY A 43 9.08 19.77 20.00
N LYS A 44 8.36 18.73 19.53
CA LYS A 44 8.90 17.35 19.51
C LYS A 44 9.50 16.91 18.17
N GLY A 45 9.28 17.69 17.09
CA GLY A 45 9.90 17.39 15.79
C GLY A 45 11.33 17.93 15.75
N TYR A 46 12.31 17.13 15.37
CA TYR A 46 13.68 17.55 15.23
C TYR A 46 14.40 16.82 14.11
N ILE A 47 15.51 17.39 13.66
CA ILE A 47 16.44 16.81 12.69
C ILE A 47 17.79 16.69 13.39
N LYS A 48 18.38 15.51 13.36
CA LYS A 48 19.69 15.26 13.95
C LYS A 48 20.64 14.72 12.88
N VAL A 49 21.78 15.37 12.71
CA VAL A 49 22.88 14.92 11.85
C VAL A 49 24.03 14.48 12.74
N THR A 50 24.40 13.22 12.65
CA THR A 50 25.34 12.61 13.58
C THR A 50 26.74 12.60 13.01
N GLY A 51 27.68 13.24 13.71
CA GLY A 51 29.10 13.33 13.35
C GLY A 51 30.01 12.25 13.96
N GLN A 52 29.50 11.40 14.85
CA GLN A 52 30.27 10.45 15.65
C GLN A 52 31.21 9.49 14.88
N LYS A 53 30.95 9.26 13.59
CA LYS A 53 31.74 8.39 12.71
C LYS A 53 32.79 9.17 11.90
N LEU A 54 32.88 10.47 12.09
CA LEU A 54 33.87 11.30 11.40
C LEU A 54 35.27 11.08 11.97
N PRO A 55 36.34 11.15 11.14
CA PRO A 55 37.70 11.21 11.62
C PRO A 55 37.90 12.40 12.56
N GLN A 56 38.84 12.25 13.53
CA GLN A 56 39.26 13.39 14.35
C GLN A 56 39.86 14.45 13.42
N ASP A 57 39.53 15.71 13.64
CA ASP A 57 39.97 16.87 12.86
C ASP A 57 39.18 17.18 11.55
N VAL A 58 38.21 16.36 11.20
CA VAL A 58 37.35 16.67 10.05
C VAL A 58 36.06 17.40 10.51
N LYS A 59 35.90 18.63 10.02
CA LYS A 59 34.69 19.43 10.22
C LYS A 59 33.94 19.48 8.91
N ILE A 60 32.64 19.21 8.96
CA ILE A 60 31.78 19.24 7.78
C ILE A 60 30.70 20.29 7.98
N PRO A 61 30.71 21.39 7.19
CA PRO A 61 29.65 22.38 7.19
C PRO A 61 28.31 21.71 6.96
N THR A 62 27.32 22.08 7.76
CA THR A 62 25.97 21.51 7.73
C THR A 62 24.94 22.61 7.76
N PHE A 63 23.99 22.59 6.82
CA PHE A 63 22.93 23.55 6.68
C PHE A 63 21.57 22.84 6.67
N ILE A 64 20.66 23.22 7.59
CA ILE A 64 19.33 22.66 7.70
C ILE A 64 18.31 23.79 7.57
N PHE A 65 17.40 23.69 6.63
CA PHE A 65 16.41 24.74 6.37
C PHE A 65 15.10 24.15 5.86
N HIS A 66 14.02 24.90 6.04
CA HIS A 66 12.73 24.61 5.43
C HIS A 66 12.80 24.90 3.93
N TYR A 67 12.39 23.97 3.07
CA TYR A 67 12.64 24.09 1.63
C TYR A 67 11.98 25.31 0.98
N ILE A 68 10.85 25.79 1.52
CA ILE A 68 10.22 27.05 1.07
C ILE A 68 11.18 28.24 1.27
N ASP A 69 12.02 28.21 2.30
CA ASP A 69 12.98 29.29 2.60
C ASP A 69 14.12 29.37 1.57
N LEU A 70 14.25 28.41 0.65
CA LEU A 70 15.17 28.50 -0.48
C LEU A 70 15.01 29.83 -1.25
N LEU A 71 13.79 30.31 -1.38
CA LEU A 71 13.50 31.59 -2.07
C LEU A 71 14.04 32.82 -1.32
N ASN A 72 14.37 32.69 -0.03
CA ASN A 72 14.96 33.76 0.77
C ASN A 72 16.49 33.86 0.65
N PHE A 73 17.14 32.91 -0.07
CA PHE A 73 18.60 32.87 -0.26
C PHE A 73 18.95 33.11 -1.72
N THR A 74 20.00 33.90 -2.00
CA THR A 74 20.43 34.17 -3.39
C THR A 74 21.44 33.17 -3.93
N ASN A 75 22.24 32.54 -3.05
CA ASN A 75 23.38 31.70 -3.41
C ASN A 75 23.22 30.22 -3.04
N VAL A 76 22.12 29.84 -2.41
CA VAL A 76 21.86 28.42 -2.07
C VAL A 76 21.25 27.72 -3.29
N PRO A 77 21.90 26.66 -3.82
CA PRO A 77 21.37 25.94 -4.96
C PRO A 77 20.12 25.14 -4.60
N ARG A 78 19.23 24.97 -5.58
CA ARG A 78 18.10 24.01 -5.44
C ARG A 78 18.59 22.58 -5.27
N VAL A 79 17.77 21.72 -4.69
CA VAL A 79 18.13 20.34 -4.31
C VAL A 79 18.70 19.55 -5.50
N GLU A 80 18.04 19.59 -6.66
CA GLU A 80 18.48 18.88 -7.85
C GLU A 80 19.83 19.38 -8.36
N SER A 81 20.03 20.70 -8.34
CA SER A 81 21.32 21.30 -8.74
C SER A 81 22.40 20.94 -7.74
N TYR A 82 22.12 21.00 -6.44
CA TYR A 82 23.08 20.61 -5.40
C TYR A 82 23.49 19.14 -5.55
N TYR A 83 22.52 18.26 -5.70
CA TYR A 83 22.76 16.83 -5.88
C TYR A 83 23.64 16.54 -7.12
N ASN A 84 23.33 17.17 -8.25
CA ASN A 84 24.08 16.97 -9.50
C ASN A 84 25.47 17.60 -9.50
N GLN A 85 25.69 18.62 -8.70
CA GLN A 85 26.96 19.33 -8.59
C GLN A 85 27.88 18.77 -7.51
N TYR A 86 27.33 18.08 -6.53
CA TYR A 86 28.06 17.53 -5.39
C TYR A 86 28.94 16.33 -5.83
N PRO A 87 30.16 16.17 -5.29
CA PRO A 87 30.90 17.16 -4.48
C PRO A 87 31.76 18.12 -5.31
N ASN A 88 31.93 17.86 -6.62
CA ASN A 88 33.06 18.38 -7.42
C ASN A 88 32.78 19.72 -8.13
N LYS A 89 31.51 20.08 -8.31
CA LYS A 89 31.09 21.28 -9.06
C LYS A 89 30.45 22.36 -8.22
N LEU A 90 30.46 22.19 -6.88
CA LEU A 90 29.93 23.19 -5.98
C LEU A 90 30.79 24.45 -6.01
N PRO A 91 30.19 25.65 -5.95
CA PRO A 91 30.93 26.91 -5.81
C PRO A 91 31.82 26.90 -4.55
N GLU A 92 33.08 27.29 -4.68
CA GLU A 92 34.04 27.30 -3.56
C GLU A 92 33.65 28.31 -2.48
N ASP A 93 32.94 29.36 -2.83
CA ASP A 93 32.44 30.40 -1.93
C ASP A 93 31.15 30.02 -1.19
N LEU A 94 30.54 28.86 -1.52
CA LEU A 94 29.27 28.43 -0.92
C LEU A 94 29.44 28.10 0.58
N PHE A 95 30.60 27.62 1.00
CA PHE A 95 30.84 27.28 2.40
C PHE A 95 32.27 27.64 2.84
N SER A 96 32.39 27.91 4.11
CA SER A 96 33.66 28.00 4.86
C SER A 96 33.87 26.72 5.68
N GLU A 97 35.00 26.63 6.42
CA GLU A 97 35.30 25.44 7.24
C GLU A 97 34.20 25.09 8.25
N ASP A 98 33.50 26.10 8.79
CA ASP A 98 32.56 25.94 9.91
C ASP A 98 31.08 26.15 9.56
N LYS A 99 30.76 26.68 8.37
CA LYS A 99 29.37 27.05 8.02
C LYS A 99 29.17 27.27 6.51
N PHE A 100 27.93 27.29 6.10
CA PHE A 100 27.52 27.77 4.77
C PHE A 100 27.52 29.30 4.72
N ASN A 101 28.06 29.89 3.67
CA ASN A 101 28.04 31.33 3.41
C ASN A 101 26.70 31.71 2.75
N ILE A 102 25.68 31.91 3.56
CA ILE A 102 24.34 32.20 3.09
C ILE A 102 24.19 33.69 2.84
N ILE A 103 23.70 34.07 1.67
CA ILE A 103 23.37 35.44 1.31
C ILE A 103 21.86 35.61 1.28
N PRO A 104 21.25 36.33 2.24
CA PRO A 104 19.81 36.59 2.20
C PRO A 104 19.42 37.42 0.99
N SER A 105 18.23 37.17 0.45
CA SER A 105 17.64 38.00 -0.60
C SER A 105 17.29 39.39 -0.02
N LYS A 106 17.52 40.43 -0.80
CA LYS A 106 17.22 41.82 -0.38
C LYS A 106 15.74 42.10 -0.07
N GLU A 107 14.86 41.23 -0.57
CA GLU A 107 13.42 41.33 -0.44
C GLU A 107 12.85 40.62 0.79
N SER A 108 13.68 39.86 1.54
CA SER A 108 13.21 39.08 2.70
C SER A 108 13.93 39.49 3.98
N GLU A 109 13.14 39.85 5.03
CA GLU A 109 13.62 39.86 6.43
C GLU A 109 13.74 38.39 6.89
N PHE A 110 14.85 37.76 6.56
CA PHE A 110 15.07 36.35 6.88
C PHE A 110 15.48 36.19 8.36
N ASP A 111 14.70 35.40 9.09
CA ASP A 111 14.98 35.05 10.48
C ASP A 111 15.97 33.85 10.53
N THR A 112 17.22 34.16 10.90
CA THR A 112 18.29 33.17 11.04
C THR A 112 18.00 32.11 12.10
N ALA A 113 17.08 32.34 13.03
CA ALA A 113 16.65 31.36 14.02
C ALA A 113 15.85 30.20 13.41
N LYS A 114 15.33 30.32 12.16
CA LYS A 114 14.58 29.29 11.46
C LYS A 114 15.44 28.30 10.71
N VAL A 115 16.75 28.46 10.70
CA VAL A 115 17.69 27.54 10.04
C VAL A 115 18.81 27.14 11.00
N TYR A 116 19.36 25.97 10.77
CA TYR A 116 20.64 25.59 11.36
C TYR A 116 21.75 25.83 10.34
N ASN A 117 22.76 26.59 10.74
CA ASN A 117 23.94 26.82 9.92
C ASN A 117 25.20 26.70 10.81
N GLY A 118 25.89 25.58 10.68
CA GLY A 118 27.03 25.25 11.49
C GLY A 118 27.81 24.08 10.92
N TYR A 119 28.54 23.35 11.75
CA TYR A 119 29.29 22.17 11.35
C TYR A 119 29.01 20.98 12.28
N ILE A 120 29.36 19.81 11.80
CA ILE A 120 29.45 18.56 12.55
C ILE A 120 30.90 18.10 12.57
N ASP A 121 31.30 17.45 13.65
CA ASP A 121 32.59 16.78 13.81
C ASP A 121 32.42 15.52 14.67
N SER A 122 33.53 14.81 14.95
CA SER A 122 33.52 13.58 15.76
C SER A 122 32.96 13.77 17.19
N SER A 123 32.93 15.02 17.69
CA SER A 123 32.48 15.37 19.05
C SER A 123 31.14 16.13 19.06
N ARG A 124 30.71 16.65 17.91
CA ARG A 124 29.56 17.54 17.80
C ARG A 124 28.57 17.06 16.73
N ASP A 125 27.37 16.74 17.16
CA ASP A 125 26.23 16.52 16.28
C ASP A 125 25.51 17.85 15.99
N ALA A 126 24.85 17.94 14.83
CA ALA A 126 23.91 19.01 14.55
C ALA A 126 22.49 18.55 14.95
N GLU A 127 21.87 19.27 15.86
CA GLU A 127 20.50 19.04 16.27
C GLU A 127 19.67 20.32 16.04
N PHE A 128 18.60 20.19 15.27
CA PHE A 128 17.74 21.31 14.91
C PHE A 128 16.28 20.99 15.27
N ILE A 129 15.72 21.74 16.21
CA ILE A 129 14.31 21.64 16.56
C ILE A 129 13.52 22.37 15.48
N VAL A 130 12.67 21.64 14.78
CA VAL A 130 11.89 22.14 13.67
C VAL A 130 10.83 23.14 14.17
N PRO A 131 10.81 24.40 13.70
CA PRO A 131 9.86 25.40 14.19
C PRO A 131 8.43 25.17 13.70
N GLN A 132 8.25 24.62 12.51
CA GLN A 132 6.95 24.36 11.89
C GLN A 132 6.98 23.07 11.09
N SER A 133 5.80 22.49 10.81
CA SER A 133 5.71 21.31 9.93
C SER A 133 5.97 21.70 8.48
N GLY A 134 6.74 20.87 7.78
CA GLY A 134 7.04 21.06 6.36
C GLY A 134 8.19 20.19 5.88
N ILE A 135 8.62 20.40 4.65
CA ILE A 135 9.78 19.71 4.06
C ILE A 135 11.04 20.46 4.45
N TYR A 136 11.94 19.75 5.12
CA TYR A 136 13.25 20.25 5.51
C TYR A 136 14.33 19.54 4.74
N CYS A 137 15.34 20.30 4.32
CA CYS A 137 16.52 19.76 3.64
C CYS A 137 17.77 19.93 4.51
N VAL A 138 18.61 18.94 4.48
CA VAL A 138 19.94 18.92 5.09
C VAL A 138 20.98 18.93 3.99
N TYR A 139 21.79 19.96 3.92
CA TYR A 139 22.93 20.08 3.01
C TYR A 139 24.22 19.93 3.82
N ILE A 140 25.20 19.20 3.29
CA ILE A 140 26.53 19.07 3.89
C ILE A 140 27.59 19.59 2.93
N GLY A 141 28.64 20.18 3.47
CA GLY A 141 29.83 20.55 2.72
C GLY A 141 30.53 19.33 2.10
N LYS A 142 31.56 19.60 1.31
CA LYS A 142 32.33 18.56 0.61
C LYS A 142 32.91 17.54 1.59
N VAL A 143 32.70 16.24 1.30
CA VAL A 143 33.27 15.13 2.02
C VAL A 143 34.34 14.47 1.13
N GLU A 144 35.61 14.53 1.52
CA GLU A 144 36.72 14.02 0.70
C GLU A 144 36.94 12.52 0.88
N ASP A 145 36.65 11.97 2.06
CA ASP A 145 36.81 10.55 2.33
C ASP A 145 35.57 9.76 1.92
N ALA A 146 35.73 8.86 0.95
CA ALA A 146 34.68 7.98 0.44
C ALA A 146 34.11 6.98 1.49
N LYS A 147 34.79 6.79 2.63
CA LYS A 147 34.34 5.89 3.69
C LYS A 147 33.45 6.58 4.74
N VAL A 148 33.34 7.89 4.67
CA VAL A 148 32.53 8.64 5.62
C VAL A 148 31.06 8.46 5.29
N SER A 149 30.26 8.08 6.29
CA SER A 149 28.81 8.01 6.23
C SER A 149 28.21 8.80 7.38
N ILE A 150 27.36 9.75 7.05
CA ILE A 150 26.75 10.71 7.99
C ILE A 150 25.27 10.38 8.11
N PRO A 151 24.84 9.72 9.19
CA PRO A 151 23.43 9.41 9.42
C PRO A 151 22.62 10.69 9.70
N VAL A 152 21.46 10.80 9.07
CA VAL A 152 20.49 11.87 9.29
C VAL A 152 19.20 11.29 9.84
N ASP A 153 18.81 11.73 11.02
CA ASP A 153 17.55 11.34 11.66
C ASP A 153 16.50 12.45 11.53
N PHE A 154 15.45 12.17 10.82
CA PHE A 154 14.26 13.03 10.75
C PHE A 154 13.21 12.50 11.73
N LYS A 155 13.07 13.13 12.87
CA LYS A 155 12.09 12.71 13.87
C LYS A 155 10.86 13.59 13.84
N ASN A 156 9.75 12.95 13.55
CA ASN A 156 8.44 13.58 13.59
C ASN A 156 7.92 13.71 15.03
N SER A 157 7.01 14.63 15.28
CA SER A 157 6.35 14.79 16.58
C SER A 157 5.58 13.56 17.06
N TYR A 158 5.22 12.65 16.16
CA TYR A 158 4.53 11.39 16.43
C TYR A 158 5.45 10.17 16.49
N GLY A 159 6.72 10.30 16.12
CA GLY A 159 7.70 9.21 16.12
C GLY A 159 8.63 9.20 14.91
N ASN A 160 9.15 8.02 14.58
CA ASN A 160 10.20 7.84 13.57
C ASN A 160 9.65 7.49 12.17
N LEU A 161 8.35 7.21 12.02
CA LEU A 161 7.76 6.92 10.72
C LEU A 161 7.76 8.17 9.83
N ASP A 162 7.96 7.95 8.53
CA ASP A 162 7.66 8.93 7.50
C ASP A 162 6.17 9.25 7.47
N TYR A 163 5.82 10.38 6.87
CA TYR A 163 4.45 10.89 6.92
C TYR A 163 3.43 9.95 6.24
N PRO A 164 3.66 9.40 5.05
CA PRO A 164 2.75 8.44 4.43
C PRO A 164 2.51 7.19 5.29
N SER A 165 3.58 6.59 5.80
CA SER A 165 3.48 5.41 6.67
C SER A 165 2.75 5.71 7.97
N TYR A 166 2.96 6.90 8.56
CA TYR A 166 2.24 7.31 9.74
C TYR A 166 0.74 7.51 9.50
N MET A 167 0.35 8.08 8.35
CA MET A 167 -1.06 8.19 7.98
C MET A 167 -1.74 6.83 7.98
N VAL A 168 -1.14 5.85 7.30
CA VAL A 168 -1.64 4.47 7.29
C VAL A 168 -1.70 3.91 8.70
N TYR A 169 -0.59 3.99 9.46
CA TYR A 169 -0.49 3.49 10.83
C TYR A 169 -1.55 4.06 11.77
N SER A 170 -1.74 5.38 11.75
CA SER A 170 -2.66 6.07 12.66
C SER A 170 -4.12 5.66 12.49
N GLN A 171 -4.51 5.33 11.26
CA GLN A 171 -5.86 4.92 10.92
C GLN A 171 -6.06 3.40 11.03
N MET A 172 -5.00 2.62 10.80
CA MET A 172 -5.05 1.15 10.75
C MET A 172 -5.59 0.52 12.05
N LYS A 173 -5.29 1.10 13.21
CA LYS A 173 -5.84 0.63 14.48
C LYS A 173 -7.38 0.63 14.49
N TRP A 174 -8.00 1.66 13.92
CA TRP A 174 -9.46 1.75 13.84
C TRP A 174 -10.03 0.76 12.84
N VAL A 175 -9.33 0.55 11.73
CA VAL A 175 -9.68 -0.47 10.72
C VAL A 175 -9.65 -1.87 11.33
N ILE A 176 -8.63 -2.20 12.11
CA ILE A 176 -8.50 -3.49 12.80
C ILE A 176 -9.64 -3.67 13.82
N ILE A 177 -9.90 -2.66 14.66
CA ILE A 177 -10.98 -2.71 15.65
C ILE A 177 -12.32 -2.92 14.95
N PHE A 178 -12.58 -2.18 13.87
CA PHE A 178 -13.81 -2.32 13.10
C PHE A 178 -13.92 -3.69 12.43
N ALA A 179 -12.82 -4.21 11.86
CA ALA A 179 -12.80 -5.53 11.23
C ALA A 179 -13.07 -6.65 12.25
N ILE A 180 -12.50 -6.58 13.46
CA ILE A 180 -12.75 -7.54 14.55
C ILE A 180 -14.21 -7.44 15.03
N ALA A 181 -14.72 -6.22 15.19
CA ALA A 181 -16.11 -6.02 15.58
C ALA A 181 -17.08 -6.55 14.52
N LEU A 182 -16.78 -6.28 13.24
CA LEU A 182 -17.55 -6.79 12.12
C LEU A 182 -17.51 -8.33 12.06
N PHE A 183 -16.32 -8.93 12.21
CA PHE A 183 -16.19 -10.38 12.27
C PHE A 183 -17.06 -10.97 13.40
N ALA A 184 -16.96 -10.43 14.61
CA ALA A 184 -17.74 -10.88 15.75
C ALA A 184 -19.25 -10.73 15.50
N TYR A 185 -19.67 -9.61 14.92
CA TYR A 185 -21.07 -9.35 14.58
C TYR A 185 -21.61 -10.34 13.55
N LEU A 186 -20.90 -10.53 12.42
CA LEU A 186 -21.35 -11.44 11.36
C LEU A 186 -21.32 -12.90 11.83
N PHE A 187 -20.31 -13.30 12.60
CA PHE A 187 -20.21 -14.63 13.16
C PHE A 187 -21.34 -14.91 14.16
N ASN A 188 -21.60 -13.97 15.07
CA ASN A 188 -22.72 -14.06 16.00
C ASN A 188 -24.08 -14.06 15.30
N TYR A 189 -24.24 -13.29 14.21
CA TYR A 189 -25.46 -13.33 13.39
C TYR A 189 -25.70 -14.72 12.80
N ILE A 190 -24.66 -15.40 12.32
CA ILE A 190 -24.78 -16.78 11.86
C ILE A 190 -25.23 -17.70 13.00
N LEU A 191 -24.57 -17.62 14.15
CA LEU A 191 -24.83 -18.52 15.28
C LEU A 191 -26.24 -18.33 15.83
N GLN A 192 -26.65 -17.11 16.12
CA GLN A 192 -27.91 -16.84 16.79
C GLN A 192 -29.13 -16.91 15.88
N PHE A 193 -29.02 -16.38 14.66
CA PHE A 193 -30.18 -16.18 13.79
C PHE A 193 -30.33 -17.24 12.70
N LYS A 194 -29.29 -17.97 12.37
CA LYS A 194 -29.33 -18.95 11.27
C LYS A 194 -29.09 -20.39 11.71
N VAL A 195 -28.28 -20.60 12.75
CA VAL A 195 -27.99 -21.94 13.27
C VAL A 195 -28.87 -22.28 14.48
N GLY A 196 -29.25 -21.28 15.28
CA GLY A 196 -29.94 -21.47 16.55
C GLY A 196 -29.08 -22.25 17.55
N GLU A 197 -29.69 -23.18 18.29
CA GLU A 197 -28.97 -23.99 19.26
C GLU A 197 -28.21 -25.20 18.66
N ASP A 198 -28.50 -25.55 17.39
CA ASP A 198 -27.92 -26.72 16.73
C ASP A 198 -26.78 -26.35 15.77
N PHE A 199 -25.53 -26.51 16.19
CA PHE A 199 -24.34 -26.34 15.34
C PHE A 199 -24.30 -27.28 14.11
N LYS A 200 -25.10 -28.34 14.08
CA LYS A 200 -25.26 -29.23 12.91
C LYS A 200 -25.85 -28.52 11.69
N ASN A 201 -26.55 -27.41 11.90
CA ASN A 201 -27.15 -26.64 10.81
C ASN A 201 -26.18 -25.67 10.10
N LEU A 202 -24.90 -25.64 10.47
CA LEU A 202 -23.89 -24.83 9.78
C LEU A 202 -23.80 -25.16 8.28
N ASP A 203 -24.13 -26.38 7.89
CA ASP A 203 -24.13 -26.80 6.47
C ASP A 203 -25.26 -26.14 5.67
N SER A 204 -26.32 -25.67 6.31
CA SER A 204 -27.40 -24.92 5.66
C SER A 204 -27.00 -23.51 5.22
N ILE A 205 -25.86 -22.99 5.71
CA ILE A 205 -25.42 -21.63 5.42
C ILE A 205 -24.65 -21.62 4.08
N SER A 206 -24.93 -20.61 3.28
CA SER A 206 -24.25 -20.38 2.00
C SER A 206 -22.72 -20.43 2.14
N VAL A 207 -22.08 -21.17 1.21
CA VAL A 207 -20.61 -21.26 1.11
C VAL A 207 -19.99 -19.87 1.00
N ILE A 208 -20.65 -18.91 0.33
CA ILE A 208 -20.17 -17.56 0.15
C ILE A 208 -20.15 -16.81 1.48
N SER A 209 -21.22 -16.92 2.29
CA SER A 209 -21.26 -16.28 3.62
C SER A 209 -20.18 -16.82 4.54
N LYS A 210 -19.95 -18.14 4.52
CA LYS A 210 -18.82 -18.77 5.24
C LYS A 210 -17.47 -18.27 4.73
N ALA A 211 -17.29 -18.20 3.41
CA ALA A 211 -16.05 -17.74 2.79
C ALA A 211 -15.71 -16.28 3.16
N ILE A 212 -16.69 -15.40 3.22
CA ILE A 212 -16.50 -14.00 3.64
C ILE A 212 -15.90 -13.93 5.04
N ILE A 213 -16.40 -14.72 5.97
CA ILE A 213 -15.90 -14.70 7.36
C ILE A 213 -14.51 -15.33 7.45
N PHE A 214 -14.35 -16.57 6.96
CA PHE A 214 -13.15 -17.36 7.21
C PHE A 214 -12.03 -17.11 6.20
N TRP A 215 -12.37 -16.82 4.95
CA TRP A 215 -11.39 -16.69 3.86
C TRP A 215 -11.12 -15.24 3.45
N VAL A 216 -11.98 -14.29 3.86
CA VAL A 216 -11.75 -12.87 3.56
C VAL A 216 -11.42 -12.11 4.83
N LEU A 217 -12.30 -12.09 5.85
CA LEU A 217 -12.13 -11.25 7.05
C LEU A 217 -10.97 -11.71 7.94
N ILE A 218 -10.82 -13.01 8.20
CA ILE A 218 -9.72 -13.50 9.07
C ILE A 218 -8.36 -13.17 8.47
N PRO A 219 -8.04 -13.53 7.21
CA PRO A 219 -6.76 -13.15 6.60
C PRO A 219 -6.55 -11.64 6.56
N TYR A 220 -7.60 -10.84 6.30
CA TYR A 220 -7.53 -9.39 6.37
C TYR A 220 -7.07 -8.90 7.72
N ILE A 221 -7.72 -9.35 8.80
CA ILE A 221 -7.37 -8.97 10.17
C ILE A 221 -5.92 -9.35 10.48
N MET A 222 -5.48 -10.56 10.09
CA MET A 222 -4.10 -11.02 10.35
C MET A 222 -3.05 -10.15 9.62
N VAL A 223 -3.29 -9.84 8.35
CA VAL A 223 -2.39 -8.98 7.55
C VAL A 223 -2.27 -7.60 8.17
N TYR A 224 -3.41 -6.99 8.54
CA TYR A 224 -3.40 -5.63 9.12
C TYR A 224 -2.83 -5.59 10.53
N ILE A 225 -3.03 -6.61 11.36
CA ILE A 225 -2.39 -6.71 12.68
C ILE A 225 -0.87 -6.79 12.53
N TYR A 226 -0.38 -7.63 11.60
CA TYR A 226 1.06 -7.75 11.34
C TYR A 226 1.66 -6.42 10.89
N GLN A 227 1.03 -5.76 9.93
CA GLN A 227 1.48 -4.47 9.40
C GLN A 227 1.45 -3.37 10.47
N TRP A 228 0.37 -3.32 11.28
CA TRP A 228 0.27 -2.38 12.39
C TRP A 228 1.36 -2.60 13.45
N ALA A 229 1.63 -3.85 13.82
CA ALA A 229 2.69 -4.18 14.78
C ALA A 229 4.07 -3.76 14.27
N LEU A 230 4.35 -3.97 12.99
CA LEU A 230 5.60 -3.52 12.36
C LEU A 230 5.72 -1.99 12.39
N PHE A 231 4.67 -1.27 12.01
CA PHE A 231 4.68 0.20 12.08
C PHE A 231 4.81 0.71 13.51
N PHE A 232 4.18 0.05 14.50
CA PHE A 232 4.35 0.38 15.90
C PHE A 232 5.81 0.25 16.34
N LEU A 233 6.48 -0.84 15.98
CA LEU A 233 7.89 -1.05 16.28
C LEU A 233 8.78 0.00 15.59
N LYS A 234 8.56 0.26 14.30
CA LYS A 234 9.31 1.28 13.55
C LYS A 234 9.09 2.67 14.13
N ASN A 235 7.87 3.03 14.49
CA ASN A 235 7.57 4.38 14.99
C ASN A 235 8.19 4.67 16.34
N ASN A 236 8.26 3.69 17.24
CA ASN A 236 8.63 3.93 18.63
C ASN A 236 10.07 3.53 18.96
N PHE A 237 10.65 2.56 18.24
CA PHE A 237 11.92 1.93 18.67
C PHE A 237 13.04 2.00 17.63
N ILE A 238 12.73 2.29 16.35
CA ILE A 238 13.71 2.24 15.27
C ILE A 238 13.82 3.62 14.65
N SER A 239 14.99 4.26 14.82
CA SER A 239 15.25 5.55 14.17
C SER A 239 15.51 5.36 12.66
N SER A 240 15.30 6.42 11.88
CA SER A 240 15.53 6.40 10.43
C SER A 240 16.98 6.10 10.05
N SER A 241 17.92 6.38 10.95
CA SER A 241 19.35 6.09 10.80
C SER A 241 19.76 4.69 11.25
N GLN A 242 18.90 3.95 11.96
CA GLN A 242 19.16 2.61 12.49
C GLN A 242 18.38 1.55 11.72
N ASN A 243 18.72 1.36 10.46
CA ASN A 243 18.12 0.29 9.70
C ASN A 243 18.92 -1.01 9.88
N SER A 244 18.30 -1.98 10.55
CA SER A 244 18.86 -3.33 10.60
C SER A 244 18.29 -4.16 9.45
N MET A 245 19.05 -5.09 8.93
CA MET A 245 18.64 -6.07 7.93
C MET A 245 17.30 -6.74 8.28
N LEU A 246 17.05 -7.03 9.56
CA LEU A 246 15.79 -7.62 10.04
C LEU A 246 14.60 -6.69 9.81
N VAL A 247 14.77 -5.39 9.98
CA VAL A 247 13.69 -4.40 9.77
C VAL A 247 13.38 -4.27 8.29
N GLY A 248 14.39 -4.24 7.43
CA GLY A 248 14.23 -4.25 5.98
C GLY A 248 13.42 -5.48 5.52
N TRP A 249 13.79 -6.66 6.02
CA TRP A 249 13.06 -7.90 5.75
C TRP A 249 11.61 -7.86 6.23
N ALA A 250 11.37 -7.43 7.47
CA ALA A 250 10.03 -7.35 8.01
C ALA A 250 9.17 -6.36 7.20
N THR A 251 9.75 -5.26 6.73
CA THR A 251 9.07 -4.28 5.87
C THR A 251 8.72 -4.88 4.50
N PHE A 252 9.70 -5.49 3.83
CA PHE A 252 9.48 -6.19 2.56
C PHE A 252 8.39 -7.28 2.69
N PHE A 253 8.46 -8.08 3.75
CA PHE A 253 7.49 -9.14 3.99
C PHE A 253 6.09 -8.59 4.27
N SER A 254 5.98 -7.46 4.95
CA SER A 254 4.71 -6.76 5.16
C SER A 254 4.07 -6.33 3.84
N GLU A 255 4.85 -5.72 2.95
CA GLU A 255 4.39 -5.33 1.62
C GLU A 255 4.01 -6.54 0.77
N PHE A 256 4.85 -7.57 0.77
CA PHE A 256 4.59 -8.81 0.03
C PHE A 256 3.30 -9.50 0.48
N ILE A 257 3.06 -9.63 1.80
CA ILE A 257 1.83 -10.22 2.33
C ILE A 257 0.61 -9.38 1.94
N THR A 258 0.72 -8.06 2.01
CA THR A 258 -0.39 -7.16 1.65
C THR A 258 -0.75 -7.29 0.17
N GLN A 259 0.25 -7.30 -0.72
CA GLN A 259 0.03 -7.51 -2.16
C GLN A 259 -0.50 -8.93 -2.46
N THR A 260 0.05 -9.95 -1.79
CA THR A 260 -0.42 -11.33 -1.93
C THR A 260 -1.88 -11.45 -1.49
N TYR A 261 -2.29 -10.78 -0.41
CA TYR A 261 -3.69 -10.75 0.01
C TYR A 261 -4.60 -10.10 -1.04
N SER A 262 -4.17 -9.02 -1.67
CA SER A 262 -4.91 -8.38 -2.77
C SER A 262 -5.07 -9.30 -3.99
N ILE A 263 -4.00 -10.01 -4.37
CA ILE A 263 -4.03 -11.01 -5.44
C ILE A 263 -4.94 -12.18 -5.06
N TYR A 264 -4.86 -12.66 -3.83
CA TYR A 264 -5.71 -13.73 -3.30
C TYR A 264 -7.20 -13.37 -3.34
N THR A 265 -7.58 -12.16 -2.90
CA THR A 265 -8.99 -11.71 -2.97
C THR A 265 -9.48 -11.57 -4.40
N SER A 266 -8.61 -11.14 -5.33
CA SER A 266 -8.91 -11.14 -6.77
C SER A 266 -9.13 -12.57 -7.31
N GLY A 267 -8.38 -13.55 -6.80
CA GLY A 267 -8.55 -14.98 -7.10
C GLY A 267 -9.89 -15.51 -6.58
N LEU A 268 -10.28 -15.15 -5.37
CA LEU A 268 -11.60 -15.51 -4.84
C LEU A 268 -12.73 -14.91 -5.68
N LEU A 269 -12.58 -13.66 -6.12
CA LEU A 269 -13.56 -13.01 -7.00
C LEU A 269 -13.65 -13.71 -8.37
N LEU A 270 -12.51 -14.12 -8.94
CA LEU A 270 -12.51 -14.89 -10.19
C LEU A 270 -13.23 -16.24 -10.01
N LEU A 271 -12.93 -17.01 -8.97
CA LEU A 271 -13.62 -18.25 -8.66
C LEU A 271 -15.13 -18.05 -8.45
N PHE A 272 -15.50 -16.99 -7.72
CA PHE A 272 -16.90 -16.61 -7.56
C PHE A 272 -17.57 -16.31 -8.90
N SER A 273 -16.91 -15.57 -9.79
CA SER A 273 -17.44 -15.26 -11.12
C SER A 273 -17.63 -16.51 -12.00
N MET A 274 -16.81 -17.55 -11.77
CA MET A 274 -16.96 -18.88 -12.39
C MET A 274 -18.10 -19.70 -11.77
N GLY A 275 -18.80 -19.18 -10.78
CA GLY A 275 -19.90 -19.84 -10.09
C GLY A 275 -19.48 -20.75 -8.94
N TYR A 276 -18.23 -20.62 -8.45
CA TYR A 276 -17.81 -21.36 -7.25
C TYR A 276 -18.56 -20.83 -6.02
N GLY A 277 -19.17 -21.73 -5.25
CA GLY A 277 -20.07 -21.38 -4.15
C GLY A 277 -21.47 -20.96 -4.58
N VAL A 278 -21.74 -20.87 -5.89
CA VAL A 278 -23.05 -20.56 -6.47
C VAL A 278 -23.64 -21.80 -7.18
N ILE A 279 -22.91 -22.36 -8.12
CA ILE A 279 -23.30 -23.55 -8.90
C ILE A 279 -22.39 -24.72 -8.55
N TYR A 280 -21.11 -24.45 -8.29
CA TYR A 280 -20.06 -25.45 -8.11
C TYR A 280 -19.48 -25.39 -6.70
N TYR A 281 -19.06 -26.56 -6.20
CA TYR A 281 -18.29 -26.66 -4.96
C TYR A 281 -17.20 -27.73 -5.09
N HIS A 282 -16.21 -27.66 -4.21
CA HIS A 282 -14.99 -28.47 -4.31
C HIS A 282 -15.25 -29.98 -4.31
N ASN A 283 -16.06 -30.48 -3.40
CA ASN A 283 -16.26 -31.91 -3.21
C ASN A 283 -17.62 -32.44 -3.68
N GLY A 284 -18.51 -31.59 -4.20
CA GLY A 284 -19.88 -32.02 -4.51
C GLY A 284 -20.66 -32.57 -3.30
N ASN A 285 -20.16 -32.38 -2.09
CA ASN A 285 -20.69 -32.98 -0.84
C ASN A 285 -21.95 -32.32 -0.31
N SER A 286 -22.31 -31.16 -0.76
CA SER A 286 -23.65 -30.65 -0.52
C SER A 286 -24.52 -31.13 -1.69
N HIS A 287 -25.65 -31.72 -1.42
CA HIS A 287 -26.58 -32.29 -2.38
C HIS A 287 -27.00 -31.36 -3.54
N ASN A 288 -26.51 -30.14 -3.57
CA ASN A 288 -26.98 -29.03 -4.41
C ASN A 288 -25.90 -28.37 -5.28
N TYR A 289 -24.64 -28.73 -5.12
CA TYR A 289 -23.57 -28.14 -5.91
C TYR A 289 -22.98 -29.18 -6.88
N ARG A 290 -22.79 -28.77 -8.13
CA ARG A 290 -22.00 -29.56 -9.08
C ARG A 290 -20.52 -29.53 -8.65
N MET A 291 -19.79 -30.59 -8.96
CA MET A 291 -18.35 -30.62 -8.72
C MET A 291 -17.66 -29.60 -9.63
N PHE A 292 -16.82 -28.72 -9.04
CA PHE A 292 -16.02 -27.80 -9.83
C PHE A 292 -14.98 -28.55 -10.67
N PRO A 293 -14.80 -28.23 -11.97
CA PRO A 293 -13.85 -28.93 -12.82
C PRO A 293 -12.42 -28.82 -12.28
N GLN A 294 -11.82 -29.94 -11.84
CA GLN A 294 -10.49 -29.94 -11.20
C GLN A 294 -9.40 -29.35 -12.10
N LYS A 295 -9.45 -29.63 -13.42
CA LYS A 295 -8.50 -29.08 -14.39
C LYS A 295 -8.56 -27.54 -14.44
N THR A 296 -9.76 -26.97 -14.38
CA THR A 296 -9.95 -25.52 -14.36
C THR A 296 -9.46 -24.92 -13.05
N PHE A 297 -9.76 -25.57 -11.92
CA PHE A 297 -9.28 -25.13 -10.61
C PHE A 297 -7.74 -25.09 -10.54
N SER A 298 -7.08 -26.16 -11.02
CA SER A 298 -5.62 -26.21 -11.07
C SER A 298 -5.01 -25.12 -11.98
N LYS A 299 -5.66 -24.81 -13.11
CA LYS A 299 -5.21 -23.71 -14.00
C LYS A 299 -5.35 -22.34 -13.31
N VAL A 300 -6.44 -22.11 -12.59
CA VAL A 300 -6.65 -20.87 -11.84
C VAL A 300 -5.58 -20.72 -10.76
N ILE A 301 -5.34 -21.78 -9.97
CA ILE A 301 -4.28 -21.74 -8.94
C ILE A 301 -2.91 -21.47 -9.58
N ALA A 302 -2.56 -22.18 -10.66
CA ALA A 302 -1.28 -21.99 -11.34
C ALA A 302 -1.12 -20.53 -11.85
N PHE A 303 -2.18 -19.95 -12.42
CA PHE A 303 -2.19 -18.57 -12.87
C PHE A 303 -1.91 -17.59 -11.70
N PHE A 304 -2.57 -17.77 -10.56
CA PHE A 304 -2.36 -16.88 -9.41
C PHE A 304 -1.01 -17.10 -8.72
N VAL A 305 -0.47 -18.33 -8.72
CA VAL A 305 0.90 -18.59 -8.25
C VAL A 305 1.92 -17.84 -9.10
N VAL A 306 1.77 -17.88 -10.44
CA VAL A 306 2.64 -17.11 -11.34
C VAL A 306 2.49 -15.62 -11.10
N TYR A 307 1.27 -15.13 -10.89
CA TYR A 307 1.03 -13.70 -10.59
C TYR A 307 1.74 -13.27 -9.29
N VAL A 308 1.63 -14.06 -8.21
CA VAL A 308 2.34 -13.79 -6.94
C VAL A 308 3.86 -13.80 -7.14
N LEU A 309 4.41 -14.71 -7.95
CA LEU A 309 5.84 -14.75 -8.26
C LEU A 309 6.29 -13.49 -9.03
N ILE A 310 5.52 -13.04 -10.00
CA ILE A 310 5.80 -11.79 -10.74
C ILE A 310 5.78 -10.59 -9.79
N MET A 311 4.79 -10.53 -8.91
CA MET A 311 4.69 -9.45 -7.90
C MET A 311 5.86 -9.50 -6.92
N TYR A 312 6.28 -10.68 -6.49
CA TYR A 312 7.44 -10.85 -5.64
C TYR A 312 8.73 -10.32 -6.28
N VAL A 313 8.98 -10.67 -7.55
CA VAL A 313 10.15 -10.16 -8.30
C VAL A 313 10.05 -8.64 -8.48
N PHE A 314 8.86 -8.13 -8.78
CA PHE A 314 8.64 -6.69 -8.89
C PHE A 314 8.97 -5.96 -7.57
N LEU A 315 8.50 -6.45 -6.43
CA LEU A 315 8.79 -5.86 -5.13
C LEU A 315 10.28 -5.93 -4.78
N LEU A 316 10.96 -7.04 -5.09
CA LEU A 316 12.42 -7.15 -4.92
C LEU A 316 13.17 -6.09 -5.74
N LEU A 317 12.82 -5.96 -7.02
CA LEU A 317 13.44 -4.96 -7.88
C LEU A 317 13.10 -3.53 -7.45
N ALA A 318 11.90 -3.29 -6.93
CA ALA A 318 11.48 -2.00 -6.42
C ALA A 318 12.19 -1.63 -5.12
N SER A 319 12.46 -2.60 -4.23
CA SER A 319 13.17 -2.35 -2.97
C SER A 319 14.64 -1.96 -3.17
N HIS A 320 15.29 -2.46 -4.23
CA HIS A 320 16.65 -2.03 -4.61
C HIS A 320 16.71 -0.64 -5.27
N ARG A 321 15.57 0.02 -5.41
CA ARG A 321 15.43 1.27 -6.15
C ARG A 321 15.58 2.53 -5.30
N SER A 322 15.71 2.40 -3.98
CA SER A 322 15.88 3.53 -3.07
C SER A 322 17.10 4.40 -3.37
N ASP A 323 18.06 3.86 -4.17
CA ASP A 323 19.30 4.54 -4.53
C ASP A 323 19.17 5.63 -5.60
N GLN A 324 18.01 5.76 -6.28
CA GLN A 324 17.91 6.66 -7.45
C GLN A 324 17.67 8.13 -7.09
N TYR A 325 16.97 8.39 -5.97
CA TYR A 325 16.77 9.74 -5.45
C TYR A 325 16.96 9.78 -3.94
N PRO A 326 18.18 9.56 -3.46
CA PRO A 326 18.47 9.50 -2.03
C PRO A 326 18.21 10.83 -1.31
N TYR A 327 18.04 11.94 -2.05
CA TYR A 327 17.73 13.23 -1.47
C TYR A 327 16.25 13.44 -1.08
N LEU A 328 15.35 12.52 -1.47
CA LEU A 328 13.93 12.58 -1.12
C LEU A 328 13.54 11.42 -0.19
N SER A 329 13.85 11.57 1.08
CA SER A 329 13.45 10.60 2.10
C SER A 329 11.99 10.82 2.52
N GLY A 330 11.24 9.75 2.73
CA GLY A 330 9.90 9.80 3.31
C GLY A 330 8.76 10.20 2.37
N PHE A 331 9.01 10.30 1.06
CA PHE A 331 7.98 10.54 0.04
C PHE A 331 7.63 9.29 -0.76
N GLY A 332 8.27 8.16 -0.47
CA GLY A 332 8.12 6.94 -1.25
C GLY A 332 8.72 7.08 -2.67
N ASN A 333 8.51 6.06 -3.49
CA ASN A 333 8.95 6.04 -4.88
C ASN A 333 8.06 6.95 -5.75
N LEU A 334 8.20 8.26 -5.63
CA LEU A 334 7.55 9.20 -6.53
C LEU A 334 8.26 9.18 -7.89
N SER A 335 7.66 8.46 -8.82
CA SER A 335 8.13 8.33 -10.20
C SER A 335 8.07 9.65 -10.99
N LEU A 336 7.59 10.74 -10.41
CA LEU A 336 7.46 12.05 -11.07
C LEU A 336 8.80 12.64 -11.54
N PHE A 337 9.91 12.18 -10.97
CA PHE A 337 11.25 12.66 -11.33
C PHE A 337 12.12 11.60 -12.02
N ASP A 338 11.56 10.45 -12.32
CA ASP A 338 12.30 9.29 -12.78
C ASP A 338 12.35 9.20 -14.30
N GLU A 339 13.34 9.81 -14.94
CA GLU A 339 13.66 9.57 -16.35
C GLU A 339 14.35 8.21 -16.59
N LYS A 340 14.87 7.55 -15.57
CA LYS A 340 15.61 6.28 -15.69
C LYS A 340 15.05 5.19 -14.76
N SER A 341 13.79 4.84 -14.99
CA SER A 341 13.26 3.62 -14.38
C SER A 341 14.09 2.40 -14.83
N SER A 342 14.52 1.57 -13.89
CA SER A 342 15.16 0.31 -14.25
C SER A 342 14.25 -0.44 -15.23
N THR A 343 14.76 -0.77 -16.40
CA THR A 343 14.00 -1.47 -17.45
C THR A 343 13.30 -2.71 -16.89
N TRP A 344 13.96 -3.45 -16.01
CA TRP A 344 13.40 -4.64 -15.40
C TRP A 344 12.24 -4.35 -14.42
N THR A 345 12.34 -3.31 -13.60
CA THR A 345 11.23 -2.91 -12.72
C THR A 345 10.00 -2.51 -13.54
N SER A 346 10.20 -1.77 -14.62
CA SER A 346 9.11 -1.38 -15.54
C SER A 346 8.50 -2.60 -16.24
N VAL A 347 9.32 -3.58 -16.66
CA VAL A 347 8.85 -4.82 -17.28
C VAL A 347 7.99 -5.62 -16.29
N PHE A 348 8.50 -5.88 -15.07
CA PHE A 348 7.75 -6.66 -14.10
C PHE A 348 6.52 -5.92 -13.56
N GLY A 349 6.58 -4.60 -13.41
CA GLY A 349 5.41 -3.77 -13.08
C GLY A 349 4.33 -3.82 -14.17
N SER A 350 4.74 -3.74 -15.45
CA SER A 350 3.83 -3.88 -16.59
C SER A 350 3.23 -5.28 -16.67
N LEU A 351 4.01 -6.33 -16.40
CA LEU A 351 3.51 -7.70 -16.33
C LEU A 351 2.49 -7.87 -15.20
N ALA A 352 2.75 -7.34 -14.00
CA ALA A 352 1.79 -7.37 -12.89
C ALA A 352 0.49 -6.64 -13.26
N GLY A 353 0.57 -5.49 -13.92
CA GLY A 353 -0.57 -4.76 -14.46
C GLY A 353 -1.35 -5.57 -15.50
N LEU A 354 -0.64 -6.26 -16.41
CA LEU A 354 -1.26 -7.14 -17.40
C LEU A 354 -2.01 -8.30 -16.73
N PHE A 355 -1.43 -8.96 -15.73
CA PHE A 355 -2.10 -10.03 -14.98
C PHE A 355 -3.36 -9.52 -14.27
N SER A 356 -3.33 -8.31 -13.72
CA SER A 356 -4.51 -7.67 -13.13
C SER A 356 -5.61 -7.44 -14.18
N MET A 357 -5.26 -6.92 -15.37
CA MET A 357 -6.20 -6.72 -16.48
C MET A 357 -6.79 -8.05 -16.99
N ILE A 358 -5.96 -9.08 -17.14
CA ILE A 358 -6.40 -10.42 -17.52
C ILE A 358 -7.38 -10.97 -16.48
N THR A 359 -7.07 -10.84 -15.19
CA THR A 359 -7.95 -11.27 -14.10
C THR A 359 -9.31 -10.59 -14.18
N PHE A 360 -9.32 -9.27 -14.39
CA PHE A 360 -10.55 -8.50 -14.58
C PHE A 360 -11.34 -8.98 -15.81
N GLY A 361 -10.68 -9.13 -16.95
CA GLY A 361 -11.30 -9.62 -18.19
C GLY A 361 -11.90 -11.02 -18.04
N LEU A 362 -11.15 -11.94 -17.39
CA LEU A 362 -11.63 -13.29 -17.10
C LEU A 362 -12.82 -13.28 -16.13
N THR A 363 -12.79 -12.41 -15.11
CA THR A 363 -13.90 -12.23 -14.17
C THR A 363 -15.18 -11.80 -14.90
N MET A 364 -15.06 -10.83 -15.79
CA MET A 364 -16.20 -10.36 -16.62
C MET A 364 -16.72 -11.44 -17.57
N TYR A 365 -15.82 -12.11 -18.29
CA TYR A 365 -16.19 -13.18 -19.19
C TYR A 365 -16.92 -14.31 -18.46
N ASN A 366 -16.36 -14.79 -17.36
CA ASN A 366 -16.98 -15.86 -16.58
C ASN A 366 -18.28 -15.43 -15.93
N TYR A 367 -18.42 -14.17 -15.50
CA TYR A 367 -19.70 -13.64 -15.03
C TYR A 367 -20.81 -13.86 -16.05
N PHE A 368 -20.58 -13.47 -17.30
CA PHE A 368 -21.59 -13.65 -18.35
C PHE A 368 -21.91 -15.11 -18.64
N GLN A 369 -20.91 -16.00 -18.61
CA GLN A 369 -21.13 -17.44 -18.79
C GLN A 369 -21.92 -18.04 -17.63
N THR A 370 -21.51 -17.75 -16.40
CA THR A 370 -22.19 -18.22 -15.20
C THR A 370 -23.62 -17.73 -15.11
N LYS A 371 -23.87 -16.46 -15.46
CA LYS A 371 -25.25 -15.91 -15.54
C LYS A 371 -26.12 -16.69 -16.51
N LYS A 372 -25.58 -17.03 -17.71
CA LYS A 372 -26.32 -17.86 -18.71
C LYS A 372 -26.57 -19.25 -18.16
N THR A 373 -25.62 -19.82 -17.43
CA THR A 373 -25.76 -21.15 -16.83
C THR A 373 -26.81 -21.15 -15.74
N ILE A 374 -26.83 -20.16 -14.82
CA ILE A 374 -27.86 -20.03 -13.79
C ILE A 374 -29.26 -19.97 -14.41
N ALA A 375 -29.43 -19.21 -15.48
CA ALA A 375 -30.72 -19.07 -16.15
C ALA A 375 -31.26 -20.39 -16.78
N LYS A 376 -30.38 -21.39 -17.00
CA LYS A 376 -30.76 -22.70 -17.53
C LYS A 376 -31.12 -23.72 -16.43
N PHE A 377 -30.87 -23.40 -15.14
CA PHE A 377 -31.23 -24.30 -14.06
C PHE A 377 -32.74 -24.31 -13.86
N PRO A 378 -33.34 -25.50 -13.69
CA PRO A 378 -34.74 -25.59 -13.31
C PRO A 378 -34.94 -24.98 -11.92
N PRO A 379 -36.08 -24.34 -11.66
CA PRO A 379 -36.43 -23.89 -10.32
C PRO A 379 -36.53 -25.10 -9.37
N SER A 380 -36.28 -24.89 -8.08
CA SER A 380 -36.49 -25.92 -7.06
C SER A 380 -37.96 -26.38 -7.05
N ALA A 381 -38.21 -27.67 -6.80
CA ALA A 381 -39.57 -28.21 -6.72
C ALA A 381 -40.45 -27.49 -5.68
N ASN A 382 -39.83 -27.01 -4.61
CA ASN A 382 -40.52 -26.31 -3.50
C ASN A 382 -40.54 -24.78 -3.63
N ASP A 383 -39.84 -24.20 -4.62
CA ASP A 383 -39.67 -22.77 -4.75
C ASP A 383 -39.43 -22.36 -6.23
N SER A 384 -40.52 -21.98 -6.90
CA SER A 384 -40.48 -21.56 -8.30
C SER A 384 -39.55 -20.40 -8.60
N ASP A 385 -39.24 -19.56 -7.59
CA ASP A 385 -38.45 -18.32 -7.77
C ASP A 385 -36.98 -18.49 -7.37
N SER A 386 -36.56 -19.71 -6.98
CA SER A 386 -35.20 -19.97 -6.47
C SER A 386 -34.10 -19.57 -7.45
N THR A 387 -34.24 -19.94 -8.72
CA THR A 387 -33.28 -19.63 -9.78
C THR A 387 -33.17 -18.12 -10.04
N GLU A 388 -34.31 -17.40 -10.03
CA GLU A 388 -34.33 -15.96 -10.21
C GLU A 388 -33.67 -15.23 -9.03
N ARG A 389 -33.93 -15.68 -7.79
CA ARG A 389 -33.31 -15.13 -6.58
C ARG A 389 -31.80 -15.30 -6.59
N VAL A 390 -31.28 -16.48 -6.92
CA VAL A 390 -29.85 -16.72 -7.06
C VAL A 390 -29.23 -15.88 -8.17
N GLY A 391 -29.87 -15.83 -9.33
CA GLY A 391 -29.42 -14.98 -10.44
C GLY A 391 -29.39 -13.50 -10.08
N SER A 392 -30.37 -13.03 -9.31
CA SER A 392 -30.41 -11.66 -8.77
C SER A 392 -29.29 -11.42 -7.74
N ALA A 393 -29.07 -12.35 -6.80
CA ALA A 393 -28.01 -12.27 -5.81
C ALA A 393 -26.62 -12.24 -6.46
N PHE A 394 -26.38 -13.11 -7.42
CA PHE A 394 -25.14 -13.16 -8.18
C PHE A 394 -24.89 -11.86 -8.94
N ARG A 395 -25.90 -11.35 -9.67
CA ARG A 395 -25.82 -10.08 -10.38
C ARG A 395 -25.52 -8.91 -9.44
N LYS A 396 -26.25 -8.80 -8.30
CA LYS A 396 -26.02 -7.75 -7.30
C LYS A 396 -24.61 -7.79 -6.74
N SER A 397 -24.08 -8.98 -6.45
CA SER A 397 -22.71 -9.16 -5.92
C SER A 397 -21.67 -8.67 -6.92
N ILE A 398 -21.79 -9.03 -8.19
CA ILE A 398 -20.85 -8.56 -9.21
C ILE A 398 -20.95 -7.03 -9.43
N ILE A 399 -22.16 -6.47 -9.40
CA ILE A 399 -22.35 -5.01 -9.48
C ILE A 399 -21.64 -4.32 -8.31
N ILE A 400 -21.74 -4.85 -7.08
CA ILE A 400 -21.04 -4.30 -5.91
C ILE A 400 -19.53 -4.31 -6.15
N PHE A 401 -18.95 -5.41 -6.65
CA PHE A 401 -17.52 -5.49 -6.92
C PHE A 401 -17.06 -4.55 -8.03
N LEU A 402 -17.87 -4.26 -9.02
CA LEU A 402 -17.50 -3.47 -10.19
C LEU A 402 -17.83 -1.98 -10.06
N VAL A 403 -19.00 -1.67 -9.53
CA VAL A 403 -19.53 -0.29 -9.53
C VAL A 403 -19.19 0.43 -8.24
N LEU A 404 -19.28 -0.26 -7.10
CA LEU A 404 -19.02 0.36 -5.80
C LEU A 404 -17.60 0.97 -5.70
N PRO A 405 -16.51 0.31 -6.15
CA PRO A 405 -15.18 0.93 -6.09
C PRO A 405 -15.14 2.21 -6.94
N ILE A 406 -15.71 2.23 -8.14
CA ILE A 406 -15.73 3.42 -8.99
C ILE A 406 -16.37 4.59 -8.25
N ILE A 407 -17.52 4.37 -7.63
CA ILE A 407 -18.24 5.42 -6.89
C ILE A 407 -17.42 5.89 -5.69
N VAL A 408 -16.94 4.96 -4.87
CA VAL A 408 -16.25 5.29 -3.61
C VAL A 408 -14.92 5.98 -3.87
N PHE A 409 -14.12 5.50 -4.84
CA PHE A 409 -12.85 6.13 -5.18
C PHE A 409 -13.03 7.46 -5.94
N PHE A 410 -14.07 7.60 -6.74
CA PHE A 410 -14.40 8.90 -7.35
C PHE A 410 -14.75 9.94 -6.29
N ILE A 411 -15.59 9.59 -5.31
CA ILE A 411 -15.93 10.50 -4.20
C ILE A 411 -14.68 10.82 -3.37
N GLY A 412 -13.87 9.81 -3.00
CA GLY A 412 -12.64 10.03 -2.25
C GLY A 412 -11.63 10.90 -2.99
N GLY A 413 -11.45 10.66 -4.28
CA GLY A 413 -10.61 11.47 -5.15
C GLY A 413 -11.10 12.93 -5.26
N LEU A 414 -12.40 13.14 -5.37
CA LEU A 414 -13.00 14.49 -5.42
C LEU A 414 -12.77 15.24 -4.09
N ILE A 415 -13.02 14.58 -2.95
CA ILE A 415 -12.76 15.17 -1.62
C ILE A 415 -11.28 15.53 -1.49
N GLY A 416 -10.39 14.60 -1.88
CA GLY A 416 -8.95 14.82 -1.85
C GLY A 416 -8.49 15.97 -2.73
N ALA A 417 -8.98 16.06 -3.94
CA ALA A 417 -8.67 17.14 -4.87
C ALA A 417 -9.12 18.50 -4.32
N ILE A 418 -10.35 18.61 -3.80
CA ILE A 418 -10.86 19.85 -3.20
C ILE A 418 -10.02 20.25 -1.98
N SER A 419 -9.65 19.30 -1.12
CA SER A 419 -8.81 19.57 0.06
C SER A 419 -7.43 20.06 -0.35
N SER A 420 -6.78 19.41 -1.34
CA SER A 420 -5.45 19.80 -1.83
C SER A 420 -5.45 21.18 -2.48
N VAL A 421 -6.43 21.46 -3.33
CA VAL A 421 -6.54 22.76 -4.01
C VAL A 421 -6.75 23.90 -3.01
N LYS A 422 -7.61 23.69 -1.99
CA LYS A 422 -7.82 24.73 -0.94
C LYS A 422 -6.52 25.05 -0.18
N LYS A 423 -5.71 24.05 0.18
CA LYS A 423 -4.43 24.25 0.85
C LYS A 423 -3.42 24.91 -0.08
N LEU A 424 -3.33 24.44 -1.32
CA LEU A 424 -2.41 24.97 -2.31
C LEU A 424 -2.65 26.47 -2.57
N VAL A 425 -3.90 26.86 -2.80
CA VAL A 425 -4.25 28.27 -3.08
C VAL A 425 -4.01 29.19 -1.90
N LYS A 426 -4.21 28.68 -0.66
CA LYS A 426 -4.06 29.49 0.54
C LYS A 426 -2.60 29.81 0.87
N ASP A 427 -1.73 28.83 0.71
CA ASP A 427 -0.37 28.86 1.26
C ASP A 427 0.71 28.89 0.16
N ILE A 428 0.33 29.19 -1.10
CA ILE A 428 1.26 29.21 -2.23
C ILE A 428 2.32 30.32 -2.02
N PRO A 429 3.61 30.01 -2.10
CA PRO A 429 4.66 31.01 -1.98
C PRO A 429 4.56 32.04 -3.11
N GLN A 430 4.91 33.29 -2.81
CA GLN A 430 4.97 34.35 -3.82
C GLN A 430 6.14 34.09 -4.77
N GLN A 431 5.92 34.31 -6.07
CA GLN A 431 6.95 34.16 -7.09
C GLN A 431 7.92 35.35 -7.02
N PRO A 432 9.23 35.11 -6.79
CA PRO A 432 10.23 36.15 -6.90
C PRO A 432 10.44 36.52 -8.38
N SER A 433 10.80 37.79 -8.62
CA SER A 433 10.94 38.36 -9.97
C SER A 433 12.04 37.69 -10.81
N ASP A 434 13.13 37.22 -10.15
CA ASP A 434 14.39 36.87 -10.85
C ASP A 434 14.79 35.39 -10.72
N ARG A 435 13.99 34.56 -10.03
CA ARG A 435 14.35 33.17 -9.68
C ARG A 435 13.27 32.15 -10.04
N PHE A 436 12.91 32.13 -11.32
CA PHE A 436 11.81 31.27 -11.79
C PHE A 436 12.06 29.76 -11.59
N GLU A 437 13.29 29.29 -11.80
CA GLU A 437 13.61 27.85 -11.67
C GLU A 437 13.59 27.38 -10.21
N ASP A 438 14.07 28.21 -9.28
CA ASP A 438 14.02 27.90 -7.85
C ASP A 438 12.59 27.90 -7.35
N TYR A 439 11.79 28.86 -7.83
CA TYR A 439 10.37 28.90 -7.54
C TYR A 439 9.65 27.65 -8.05
N GLN A 440 9.94 27.18 -9.26
CA GLN A 440 9.38 25.94 -9.78
C GLN A 440 9.72 24.75 -8.89
N SER A 441 10.99 24.61 -8.46
CA SER A 441 11.40 23.53 -7.56
C SER A 441 10.65 23.61 -6.23
N VAL A 442 10.55 24.78 -5.61
CA VAL A 442 9.79 24.98 -4.37
C VAL A 442 8.32 24.63 -4.54
N ILE A 443 7.69 25.05 -5.64
CA ILE A 443 6.29 24.74 -5.92
C ILE A 443 6.06 23.23 -6.12
N ILE A 444 7.00 22.52 -6.75
CA ILE A 444 6.91 21.07 -6.89
C ILE A 444 6.89 20.41 -5.52
N PHE A 445 7.84 20.73 -4.64
CA PHE A 445 7.90 20.16 -3.28
C PHE A 445 6.67 20.53 -2.45
N PHE A 446 6.24 21.77 -2.52
CA PHE A 446 5.04 22.24 -1.85
C PHE A 446 3.77 21.52 -2.35
N SER A 447 3.67 21.35 -3.67
CA SER A 447 2.55 20.61 -4.28
C SER A 447 2.55 19.15 -3.89
N LEU A 448 3.73 18.51 -3.86
CA LEU A 448 3.89 17.13 -3.39
C LEU A 448 3.42 16.99 -1.94
N GLU A 449 3.88 17.83 -1.05
CA GLU A 449 3.46 17.82 0.36
C GLU A 449 1.94 17.92 0.51
N ASN A 450 1.34 18.90 -0.17
CA ASN A 450 -0.10 19.13 -0.07
C ASN A 450 -0.94 18.04 -0.76
N THR A 451 -0.47 17.50 -1.88
CA THR A 451 -1.15 16.42 -2.58
C THR A 451 -1.12 15.14 -1.76
N PHE A 452 0.03 14.80 -1.18
CA PHE A 452 0.10 13.64 -0.30
C PHE A 452 -0.83 13.77 0.90
N ALA A 453 -0.78 14.89 1.59
CA ALA A 453 -1.64 15.12 2.75
C ALA A 453 -3.14 15.22 2.37
N GLY A 454 -3.45 15.78 1.21
CA GLY A 454 -4.83 16.03 0.79
C GLY A 454 -5.50 14.87 0.06
N VAL A 455 -4.77 14.10 -0.74
CA VAL A 455 -5.33 13.02 -1.59
C VAL A 455 -5.17 11.64 -0.98
N MET A 456 -4.01 11.34 -0.39
CA MET A 456 -3.73 10.00 0.12
C MET A 456 -4.68 9.59 1.25
N GLU A 457 -4.98 10.49 2.19
CA GLU A 457 -5.86 10.18 3.31
C GLU A 457 -7.29 9.83 2.87
N PRO A 458 -8.00 10.64 2.05
CA PRO A 458 -9.31 10.28 1.54
C PRO A 458 -9.31 9.00 0.69
N MET A 459 -8.26 8.74 -0.08
CA MET A 459 -8.14 7.51 -0.87
C MET A 459 -7.97 6.25 -0.01
N LEU A 460 -7.19 6.33 1.07
CA LEU A 460 -7.08 5.25 2.06
C LEU A 460 -8.43 4.96 2.71
N ILE A 461 -9.11 5.99 3.19
CA ILE A 461 -10.45 5.86 3.77
C ILE A 461 -11.41 5.22 2.76
N SER A 462 -11.36 5.64 1.50
CA SER A 462 -12.19 5.09 0.42
C SER A 462 -11.94 3.61 0.22
N SER A 463 -10.69 3.14 0.27
CA SER A 463 -10.37 1.72 0.13
C SER A 463 -10.98 0.88 1.25
N TRP A 464 -10.98 1.36 2.48
CA TRP A 464 -11.60 0.67 3.62
C TRP A 464 -13.11 0.72 3.58
N VAL A 465 -13.69 1.88 3.25
CA VAL A 465 -15.15 2.01 3.07
C VAL A 465 -15.64 1.04 1.99
N TYR A 466 -14.94 0.97 0.86
CA TYR A 466 -15.25 -0.01 -0.19
C TYR A 466 -15.20 -1.44 0.34
N PHE A 467 -14.09 -1.83 0.97
CA PHE A 467 -13.90 -3.20 1.46
C PHE A 467 -15.01 -3.61 2.43
N PHE A 468 -15.25 -2.82 3.49
CA PHE A 468 -16.26 -3.17 4.49
C PHE A 468 -17.68 -3.14 3.94
N THR A 469 -18.00 -2.17 3.10
CA THR A 469 -19.33 -2.10 2.46
C THR A 469 -19.56 -3.31 1.56
N ALA A 470 -18.56 -3.71 0.77
CA ALA A 470 -18.65 -4.89 -0.09
C ALA A 470 -18.84 -6.17 0.74
N VAL A 471 -18.03 -6.35 1.81
CA VAL A 471 -18.14 -7.51 2.71
C VAL A 471 -19.51 -7.60 3.34
N ILE A 472 -20.02 -6.50 3.92
CA ILE A 472 -21.34 -6.46 4.57
C ILE A 472 -22.44 -6.74 3.55
N ALA A 473 -22.44 -6.04 2.41
CA ALA A 473 -23.47 -6.15 1.41
C ALA A 473 -23.55 -7.57 0.82
N ILE A 474 -22.41 -8.17 0.48
CA ILE A 474 -22.37 -9.52 -0.09
C ILE A 474 -22.77 -10.55 0.96
N PHE A 475 -22.28 -10.41 2.20
CA PHE A 475 -22.72 -11.29 3.28
C PHE A 475 -24.24 -11.32 3.41
N PHE A 476 -24.89 -10.16 3.50
CA PHE A 476 -26.35 -10.08 3.67
C PHE A 476 -27.13 -10.49 2.43
N ILE A 477 -26.56 -10.33 1.23
CA ILE A 477 -27.18 -10.86 0.00
C ILE A 477 -27.25 -12.39 0.04
N TRP A 478 -26.18 -13.05 0.51
CA TRP A 478 -26.09 -14.51 0.46
C TRP A 478 -26.59 -15.23 1.70
N ILE A 479 -26.76 -14.54 2.84
CA ILE A 479 -27.30 -15.13 4.06
C ILE A 479 -28.83 -15.13 4.08
N LYS A 480 -29.48 -14.23 3.33
CA LYS A 480 -30.93 -14.16 3.24
C LYS A 480 -31.47 -15.38 2.50
N ASP A 481 -32.37 -16.10 3.18
CA ASP A 481 -33.20 -17.18 2.63
C ASP A 481 -32.42 -18.25 1.84
N ASN A 482 -31.16 -18.48 2.23
CA ASN A 482 -30.23 -19.40 1.58
C ASN A 482 -30.09 -19.17 0.05
N ASN A 483 -30.64 -18.08 -0.44
CA ASN A 483 -30.72 -17.71 -1.86
C ASN A 483 -31.06 -18.87 -2.80
N GLY A 484 -31.85 -19.82 -2.34
CA GLY A 484 -32.57 -20.79 -3.13
C GLY A 484 -31.77 -21.95 -3.73
N LEU A 485 -30.46 -22.01 -3.55
CA LEU A 485 -29.65 -23.12 -4.07
C LEU A 485 -29.41 -24.25 -3.05
N ILE A 486 -29.79 -24.07 -1.82
CA ILE A 486 -29.75 -25.13 -0.80
C ILE A 486 -31.14 -25.74 -0.77
N ILE A 487 -31.28 -26.90 -1.40
CA ILE A 487 -32.51 -27.69 -1.39
C ILE A 487 -32.72 -28.23 0.02
N ASP A 488 -33.99 -28.24 0.47
CA ASP A 488 -34.38 -28.82 1.74
C ASP A 488 -33.87 -30.25 1.88
N ARG A 489 -33.20 -30.54 2.99
CA ARG A 489 -32.65 -31.84 3.36
C ARG A 489 -33.69 -32.96 3.48
N ASN A 490 -34.95 -32.66 3.31
CA ASN A 490 -36.05 -33.61 3.55
C ASN A 490 -36.52 -34.34 2.30
N VAL A 491 -35.82 -34.21 1.18
CA VAL A 491 -36.23 -34.92 -0.03
C VAL A 491 -35.24 -36.07 -0.31
N ASP A 492 -35.48 -37.17 0.34
CA ASP A 492 -35.05 -38.53 -0.13
C ASP A 492 -35.81 -38.91 -1.41
N ASP A 493 -35.99 -37.99 -2.36
CA ASP A 493 -36.78 -38.25 -3.54
C ASP A 493 -35.87 -38.60 -4.72
N PRO A 494 -35.83 -39.87 -5.16
CA PRO A 494 -34.97 -40.30 -6.27
C PRO A 494 -35.32 -39.67 -7.61
N ILE A 495 -36.47 -38.98 -7.70
CA ILE A 495 -36.95 -38.33 -8.94
C ILE A 495 -36.16 -37.07 -9.28
N GLU A 496 -35.65 -36.34 -8.29
CA GLU A 496 -34.86 -35.13 -8.55
C GLU A 496 -33.45 -35.42 -9.10
N TYR A 497 -32.86 -36.56 -8.73
CA TYR A 497 -31.60 -37.04 -9.29
C TYR A 497 -31.71 -37.46 -10.76
N ALA A 498 -32.83 -37.99 -11.17
CA ALA A 498 -33.05 -38.42 -12.55
C ALA A 498 -33.12 -37.19 -13.49
N ASN A 499 -33.68 -36.09 -13.06
CA ASN A 499 -33.81 -34.87 -13.89
C ASN A 499 -32.47 -34.08 -14.01
N VAL A 500 -31.58 -34.18 -13.05
CA VAL A 500 -30.25 -33.54 -13.13
C VAL A 500 -29.29 -34.36 -14.03
N SER A 501 -29.41 -35.68 -14.05
CA SER A 501 -28.59 -36.54 -14.92
C SER A 501 -28.98 -36.48 -16.40
N GLN A 502 -30.21 -36.09 -16.73
CA GLN A 502 -30.67 -35.96 -18.13
C GLN A 502 -30.13 -34.73 -18.86
N PHE A 503 -29.58 -33.74 -18.14
CA PHE A 503 -28.98 -32.56 -18.75
C PHE A 503 -27.48 -32.67 -19.04
N ASP A 504 -26.87 -33.83 -18.74
CA ASP A 504 -25.43 -34.09 -18.98
C ASP A 504 -25.15 -34.69 -20.36
N VAL A 505 -26.07 -34.60 -21.27
CA VAL A 505 -25.87 -35.10 -22.64
C VAL A 505 -25.57 -33.96 -23.59
N SER A 506 -24.40 -34.01 -24.14
CA SER A 506 -23.88 -33.22 -25.27
C SER A 506 -23.14 -31.92 -24.97
N ASP A 507 -21.95 -32.03 -24.42
CA ASP A 507 -20.84 -31.22 -24.88
C ASP A 507 -19.64 -32.13 -25.16
N SER A 508 -19.82 -33.00 -26.13
CA SER A 508 -18.76 -33.64 -26.90
C SER A 508 -18.90 -33.11 -28.32
N GLU A 509 -18.14 -32.07 -28.64
CA GLU A 509 -17.46 -31.84 -29.92
C GLU A 509 -16.90 -30.41 -29.94
#